data_94f30e5d41a0970d148579a0f11adfaf
#
_entry.id   94f30e5d41a0970d148579a0f11adfaf
#
_cell.length_a   1.000
_cell.length_b   1.000
_cell.length_c   1.000
_cell.angle_alpha   90.00
_cell.angle_beta   90.00
_cell.angle_gamma   90.00
#
_symmetry.space_group_name_H-M   'P 1'
#
loop_
_entity.id
_entity.type
_entity.pdbx_description
1 polymer ?
#
loop_
_entity_poly.entity_id
_entity_poly.type
_entity_poly.pdbx_seq_one_letter_code
_entity_poly.pdbx_strand_id
1 'polypeptide(L)'
;MKPICPSCHQEIPVEDVHLDTGLGRCRFCNEIFEIPELVEHVRKVQAAKEDKETKPPVRPADTRIRLVRKEDRLLIYLPPWGLRGPAVVLLIFSAFWLGFVAFWTAGALGVFFQPGNPPKLENIIFSLFSIPFWLIGLAMLGGAIGGMLSRRIVYLDSSWLESRWQCLFIKFRKQISREDVQMARVASPPTFRSTTNDHPNPTFGIEIVYQGGTVRVPCENQAEQDWLLAEVNQFLETVPYRPNYLSEGAADETLRDLSAEG
;
A
#
# COMPACT_ATOMS: atom_id res chain seq x y z
N MET A 1 -1.73 -12.21 -38.98
CA MET A 1 -2.62 -12.56 -40.10
C MET A 1 -3.89 -11.77 -39.94
N LYS A 2 -4.47 -11.30 -41.06
CA LYS A 2 -5.78 -10.63 -41.01
C LYS A 2 -6.86 -11.68 -41.16
N PRO A 3 -7.89 -11.70 -40.30
CA PRO A 3 -8.99 -12.66 -40.41
C PRO A 3 -9.75 -12.46 -41.73
N ILE A 4 -10.18 -13.56 -42.34
CA ILE A 4 -10.92 -13.59 -43.61
C ILE A 4 -12.34 -14.08 -43.31
N CYS A 5 -13.33 -13.41 -43.85
CA CYS A 5 -14.72 -13.80 -43.70
C CYS A 5 -14.98 -15.18 -44.35
N PRO A 6 -15.59 -16.16 -43.66
CA PRO A 6 -15.83 -17.47 -44.22
C PRO A 6 -16.85 -17.45 -45.38
N SER A 7 -17.74 -16.47 -45.42
CA SER A 7 -18.84 -16.42 -46.41
C SER A 7 -18.51 -15.63 -47.68
N CYS A 8 -17.80 -14.50 -47.57
CA CYS A 8 -17.51 -13.66 -48.77
C CYS A 8 -16.00 -13.54 -49.05
N HIS A 9 -15.15 -14.19 -48.26
CA HIS A 9 -13.68 -14.22 -48.41
C HIS A 9 -12.99 -12.84 -48.40
N GLN A 10 -13.65 -11.81 -47.89
CA GLN A 10 -13.05 -10.49 -47.71
C GLN A 10 -12.23 -10.40 -46.42
N GLU A 11 -11.12 -9.64 -46.47
CA GLU A 11 -10.33 -9.32 -45.27
C GLU A 11 -11.13 -8.45 -44.32
N ILE A 12 -11.04 -8.78 -43.01
CA ILE A 12 -11.74 -8.04 -41.96
C ILE A 12 -10.76 -7.10 -41.28
N PRO A 13 -11.08 -5.81 -41.14
CA PRO A 13 -10.31 -4.86 -40.40
C PRO A 13 -10.26 -5.27 -38.90
N VAL A 14 -9.14 -5.01 -38.25
CA VAL A 14 -8.95 -5.32 -36.82
C VAL A 14 -9.98 -4.63 -35.93
N GLU A 15 -10.50 -3.49 -36.37
CA GLU A 15 -11.54 -2.70 -35.70
C GLU A 15 -12.90 -3.44 -35.60
N ASP A 16 -13.16 -4.40 -36.49
CA ASP A 16 -14.39 -5.20 -36.53
C ASP A 16 -14.23 -6.57 -35.87
N VAL A 17 -13.11 -6.76 -35.15
CA VAL A 17 -12.80 -7.95 -34.35
C VAL A 17 -12.90 -7.61 -32.87
N HIS A 18 -13.84 -8.27 -32.19
CA HIS A 18 -14.00 -8.15 -30.74
C HIS A 18 -13.09 -9.16 -30.04
N LEU A 19 -11.97 -8.67 -29.50
CA LEU A 19 -10.96 -9.51 -28.83
C LEU A 19 -11.50 -10.22 -27.59
N ASP A 20 -12.45 -9.60 -26.90
CA ASP A 20 -13.02 -10.15 -25.64
C ASP A 20 -13.99 -11.30 -25.87
N THR A 21 -14.61 -11.36 -27.04
CA THR A 21 -15.62 -12.39 -27.39
C THR A 21 -15.15 -13.37 -28.46
N GLY A 22 -14.05 -13.05 -29.16
CA GLY A 22 -13.54 -13.84 -30.26
C GLY A 22 -14.40 -13.75 -31.53
N LEU A 23 -15.29 -12.76 -31.63
CA LEU A 23 -16.20 -12.57 -32.76
C LEU A 23 -15.67 -11.54 -33.73
N GLY A 24 -15.81 -11.82 -35.02
CA GLY A 24 -15.57 -10.89 -36.12
C GLY A 24 -16.87 -10.56 -36.88
N ARG A 25 -17.02 -9.28 -37.27
CA ARG A 25 -18.15 -8.84 -38.11
C ARG A 25 -17.66 -8.42 -39.51
N CYS A 26 -18.21 -9.00 -40.54
CA CYS A 26 -17.90 -8.62 -41.88
C CYS A 26 -18.74 -7.41 -42.34
N ARG A 27 -18.10 -6.31 -42.80
CA ARG A 27 -18.80 -5.13 -43.31
C ARG A 27 -19.46 -5.36 -44.66
N PHE A 28 -19.02 -6.35 -45.44
CA PHE A 28 -19.54 -6.60 -46.78
C PHE A 28 -20.80 -7.46 -46.76
N CYS A 29 -20.80 -8.56 -46.05
CA CYS A 29 -21.97 -9.45 -45.98
C CYS A 29 -22.74 -9.33 -44.67
N ASN A 30 -22.26 -8.51 -43.72
CA ASN A 30 -22.83 -8.25 -42.39
C ASN A 30 -22.93 -9.50 -41.50
N GLU A 31 -22.18 -10.54 -41.84
CA GLU A 31 -22.16 -11.78 -41.07
C GLU A 31 -21.25 -11.68 -39.85
N ILE A 32 -21.69 -12.28 -38.74
CA ILE A 32 -20.92 -12.41 -37.51
C ILE A 32 -20.45 -13.86 -37.45
N PHE A 33 -19.15 -14.07 -37.25
CA PHE A 33 -18.56 -15.40 -37.17
C PHE A 33 -17.51 -15.46 -36.07
N GLU A 34 -17.26 -16.65 -35.59
CA GLU A 34 -16.22 -16.93 -34.58
C GLU A 34 -14.85 -17.06 -35.28
N ILE A 35 -13.83 -16.47 -34.67
CA ILE A 35 -12.44 -16.64 -35.05
C ILE A 35 -11.86 -17.73 -34.14
N PRO A 36 -11.64 -18.99 -34.60
CA PRO A 36 -11.34 -20.14 -33.74
C PRO A 36 -10.11 -19.93 -32.85
N GLU A 37 -9.06 -19.34 -33.39
CA GLU A 37 -7.82 -19.08 -32.64
C GLU A 37 -8.02 -18.08 -31.50
N LEU A 38 -8.90 -17.10 -31.70
CA LEU A 38 -9.23 -16.08 -30.70
C LEU A 38 -10.18 -16.64 -29.63
N VAL A 39 -11.17 -17.45 -30.04
CA VAL A 39 -12.12 -18.11 -29.13
C VAL A 39 -11.36 -19.06 -28.20
N GLU A 40 -10.41 -19.82 -28.71
CA GLU A 40 -9.59 -20.73 -27.88
C GLU A 40 -8.72 -19.94 -26.91
N HIS A 41 -8.15 -18.80 -27.33
CA HIS A 41 -7.38 -17.92 -26.47
C HIS A 41 -8.25 -17.31 -25.36
N VAL A 42 -9.42 -16.78 -25.71
CA VAL A 42 -10.40 -16.24 -24.75
C VAL A 42 -10.84 -17.30 -23.75
N ARG A 43 -11.14 -18.54 -24.22
CA ARG A 43 -11.51 -19.67 -23.37
C ARG A 43 -10.39 -20.04 -22.38
N LYS A 44 -9.12 -20.06 -22.84
CA LYS A 44 -7.96 -20.33 -21.96
C LYS A 44 -7.77 -19.24 -20.90
N VAL A 45 -7.96 -17.97 -21.30
CA VAL A 45 -7.88 -16.84 -20.37
C VAL A 45 -9.03 -16.85 -19.37
N GLN A 46 -10.24 -17.19 -19.80
CA GLN A 46 -11.40 -17.32 -18.92
C GLN A 46 -11.26 -18.49 -17.96
N ALA A 47 -10.86 -19.67 -18.45
CA ALA A 47 -10.59 -20.82 -17.59
C ALA A 47 -9.49 -20.55 -16.56
N ALA A 48 -8.43 -19.83 -16.94
CA ALA A 48 -7.38 -19.40 -16.02
C ALA A 48 -7.84 -18.34 -15.00
N LYS A 49 -8.85 -17.55 -15.34
CA LYS A 49 -9.52 -16.62 -14.39
C LYS A 49 -10.44 -17.40 -13.44
N GLU A 50 -11.23 -18.33 -13.94
CA GLU A 50 -12.13 -19.17 -13.13
C GLU A 50 -11.35 -20.04 -12.15
N ASP A 51 -10.21 -20.62 -12.56
CA ASP A 51 -9.31 -21.36 -11.65
C ASP A 51 -8.70 -20.47 -10.56
N LYS A 52 -8.47 -19.20 -10.82
CA LYS A 52 -8.03 -18.24 -9.81
C LYS A 52 -9.13 -17.79 -8.87
N GLU A 53 -10.36 -17.66 -9.36
CA GLU A 53 -11.54 -17.28 -8.55
C GLU A 53 -12.05 -18.42 -7.68
N THR A 54 -11.94 -19.67 -8.13
CA THR A 54 -12.44 -20.84 -7.38
C THR A 54 -11.52 -21.30 -6.26
N LYS A 55 -10.23 -20.95 -6.30
CA LYS A 55 -9.30 -21.33 -5.23
C LYS A 55 -9.15 -20.15 -4.26
N PRO A 56 -9.62 -20.29 -3.00
CA PRO A 56 -9.42 -19.23 -2.02
C PRO A 56 -7.93 -18.92 -1.94
N PRO A 57 -7.52 -17.65 -2.04
CA PRO A 57 -6.12 -17.29 -2.02
C PRO A 57 -5.50 -17.75 -0.70
N VAL A 58 -4.45 -18.54 -0.82
CA VAL A 58 -3.74 -19.12 0.32
C VAL A 58 -2.81 -18.05 0.92
N ARG A 59 -2.74 -17.99 2.23
CA ARG A 59 -1.82 -17.11 2.93
C ARG A 59 -0.38 -17.36 2.45
N PRO A 60 0.33 -16.34 1.92
CA PRO A 60 1.71 -16.48 1.51
C PRO A 60 2.61 -16.85 2.71
N ALA A 61 3.54 -17.78 2.51
CA ALA A 61 4.44 -18.24 3.57
C ALA A 61 5.34 -17.11 4.11
N ASP A 62 5.73 -16.18 3.24
CA ASP A 62 6.65 -15.08 3.55
C ASP A 62 5.94 -13.81 4.04
N THR A 63 4.60 -13.87 4.25
CA THR A 63 3.86 -12.68 4.68
C THR A 63 4.24 -12.25 6.09
N ARG A 64 4.49 -10.95 6.24
CA ARG A 64 4.71 -10.31 7.56
C ARG A 64 3.41 -9.92 8.22
N ILE A 65 2.33 -9.82 7.45
CA ILE A 65 1.01 -9.49 7.98
C ILE A 65 0.54 -10.63 8.87
N ARG A 66 0.26 -10.30 10.12
CA ARG A 66 -0.38 -11.23 11.05
C ARG A 66 -1.88 -10.96 11.02
N LEU A 67 -2.64 -11.95 10.62
CA LEU A 67 -4.09 -11.88 10.57
C LEU A 67 -4.64 -12.85 11.63
N VAL A 68 -5.45 -12.31 12.53
CA VAL A 68 -6.18 -13.09 13.51
C VAL A 68 -7.66 -12.92 13.24
N ARG A 69 -8.34 -14.02 12.95
CA ARG A 69 -9.78 -14.08 12.73
C ARG A 69 -10.43 -14.84 13.88
N LYS A 70 -11.36 -14.19 14.55
CA LYS A 70 -12.32 -14.79 15.48
C LYS A 70 -13.70 -14.70 14.85
N GLU A 71 -14.72 -15.33 15.41
CA GLU A 71 -16.06 -15.41 14.82
C GLU A 71 -16.62 -14.04 14.37
N ASP A 72 -16.46 -13.01 15.20
CA ASP A 72 -17.00 -11.66 15.01
C ASP A 72 -15.94 -10.56 14.85
N ARG A 73 -14.64 -10.95 14.75
CA ARG A 73 -13.51 -10.00 14.79
C ARG A 73 -12.42 -10.39 13.82
N LEU A 74 -11.89 -9.41 13.12
CA LEU A 74 -10.73 -9.55 12.24
C LEU A 74 -9.68 -8.51 12.64
N LEU A 75 -8.50 -8.97 13.00
CA LEU A 75 -7.37 -8.13 13.34
C LEU A 75 -6.25 -8.34 12.33
N ILE A 76 -5.84 -7.24 11.68
CA ILE A 76 -4.73 -7.19 10.74
C ILE A 76 -3.61 -6.41 11.42
N TYR A 77 -2.54 -7.09 11.74
CA TYR A 77 -1.36 -6.48 12.35
C TYR A 77 -0.21 -6.41 11.36
N LEU A 78 0.26 -5.19 11.10
CA LEU A 78 1.44 -4.93 10.28
C LEU A 78 2.59 -4.58 11.23
N PRO A 79 3.57 -5.49 11.35
CA PRO A 79 4.74 -5.25 12.19
C PRO A 79 5.59 -4.11 11.62
N PRO A 80 6.42 -3.47 12.44
CA PRO A 80 7.35 -2.46 11.99
C PRO A 80 8.32 -3.02 10.95
N TRP A 81 8.73 -2.19 9.98
CA TRP A 81 9.63 -2.59 8.89
C TRP A 81 11.00 -3.01 9.40
N GLY A 82 11.40 -2.51 10.59
CA GLY A 82 12.70 -2.80 11.17
C GLY A 82 13.87 -2.18 10.37
N LEU A 83 15.08 -2.69 10.63
CA LEU A 83 16.32 -2.26 9.97
C LEU A 83 16.44 -2.88 8.56
N ARG A 84 15.57 -2.53 7.62
CA ARG A 84 15.57 -3.09 6.27
C ARG A 84 15.36 -2.04 5.19
N GLY A 85 15.98 -2.28 4.03
CA GLY A 85 15.72 -1.56 2.79
C GLY A 85 15.93 -0.04 2.85
N PRO A 86 15.01 0.72 2.27
CA PRO A 86 15.16 2.16 2.09
C PRO A 86 15.34 2.95 3.39
N ALA A 87 14.77 2.47 4.51
CA ALA A 87 14.88 3.13 5.81
C ALA A 87 16.31 3.12 6.35
N VAL A 88 17.06 2.03 6.12
CA VAL A 88 18.48 1.95 6.51
C VAL A 88 19.33 2.91 5.68
N VAL A 89 19.09 2.94 4.36
CA VAL A 89 19.79 3.87 3.46
C VAL A 89 19.52 5.31 3.89
N LEU A 90 18.26 5.65 4.18
CA LEU A 90 17.88 6.98 4.65
C LEU A 90 18.51 7.31 6.01
N LEU A 91 18.61 6.33 6.91
CA LEU A 91 19.25 6.50 8.22
C LEU A 91 20.76 6.82 8.06
N ILE A 92 21.47 6.04 7.25
CA ILE A 92 22.90 6.25 6.98
C ILE A 92 23.12 7.62 6.34
N PHE A 93 22.31 7.95 5.32
CA PHE A 93 22.41 9.23 4.63
C PHE A 93 22.10 10.40 5.56
N SER A 94 21.07 10.31 6.41
CA SER A 94 20.74 11.35 7.38
C SER A 94 21.84 11.56 8.42
N ALA A 95 22.47 10.49 8.90
CA ALA A 95 23.60 10.56 9.82
C ALA A 95 24.82 11.26 9.17
N PHE A 96 25.14 10.90 7.93
CA PHE A 96 26.19 11.56 7.15
C PHE A 96 25.86 13.05 6.93
N TRP A 97 24.64 13.36 6.51
CA TRP A 97 24.19 14.73 6.29
C TRP A 97 24.27 15.58 7.54
N LEU A 98 23.76 15.09 8.66
CA LEU A 98 23.81 15.82 9.93
C LEU A 98 25.26 16.01 10.43
N GLY A 99 26.13 15.02 10.23
CA GLY A 99 27.55 15.13 10.53
C GLY A 99 28.22 16.24 9.68
N PHE A 100 27.91 16.29 8.38
CA PHE A 100 28.40 17.33 7.48
C PHE A 100 27.90 18.72 7.90
N VAL A 101 26.61 18.86 8.20
CA VAL A 101 26.02 20.14 8.63
C VAL A 101 26.60 20.58 9.97
N ALA A 102 26.83 19.65 10.91
CA ALA A 102 27.48 19.95 12.19
C ALA A 102 28.90 20.45 12.01
N PHE A 103 29.70 19.77 11.17
CA PHE A 103 31.05 20.20 10.83
C PHE A 103 31.08 21.62 10.21
N TRP A 104 30.17 21.83 9.22
CA TRP A 104 30.05 23.16 8.58
C TRP A 104 29.65 24.24 9.57
N THR A 105 28.66 23.97 10.42
CA THR A 105 28.18 24.91 11.43
C THR A 105 29.29 25.28 12.45
N ALA A 106 30.04 24.25 12.89
CA ALA A 106 31.20 24.48 13.79
C ALA A 106 32.31 25.32 13.13
N GLY A 107 32.58 25.06 11.84
CA GLY A 107 33.48 25.88 11.05
C GLY A 107 33.01 27.34 10.92
N ALA A 108 31.72 27.52 10.60
CA ALA A 108 31.10 28.86 10.49
C ALA A 108 31.16 29.65 11.81
N LEU A 109 31.00 28.96 12.94
CA LEU A 109 31.15 29.59 14.28
C LEU A 109 32.61 29.89 14.65
N GLY A 110 33.57 29.45 13.85
CA GLY A 110 35.00 29.66 14.10
C GLY A 110 35.64 28.74 15.10
N VAL A 111 34.93 27.63 15.50
CA VAL A 111 35.42 26.68 16.49
C VAL A 111 36.81 26.09 16.11
N PHE A 112 37.02 25.84 14.80
CA PHE A 112 38.29 25.29 14.32
C PHE A 112 39.40 26.32 14.11
N PHE A 113 39.05 27.60 13.85
CA PHE A 113 40.00 28.63 13.44
C PHE A 113 40.37 29.58 14.58
N GLN A 114 39.54 29.71 15.61
CA GLN A 114 39.75 30.60 16.74
C GLN A 114 39.39 29.89 18.08
N PRO A 115 40.07 28.83 18.45
CA PRO A 115 39.75 28.10 19.69
C PRO A 115 39.98 29.05 20.89
N GLY A 116 38.95 29.13 21.75
CA GLY A 116 38.98 29.94 22.95
C GLY A 116 38.46 31.40 22.85
N ASN A 117 38.15 31.88 21.65
CA ASN A 117 37.50 33.16 21.47
C ASN A 117 35.97 33.00 21.30
N PRO A 118 35.16 33.93 21.84
CA PRO A 118 33.73 33.93 21.58
C PRO A 118 33.45 34.16 20.09
N PRO A 119 32.44 33.53 19.51
CA PRO A 119 32.08 33.70 18.11
C PRO A 119 31.67 35.17 17.84
N LYS A 120 32.19 35.77 16.78
CA LYS A 120 31.81 37.13 16.35
C LYS A 120 30.36 37.12 15.85
N LEU A 121 29.67 38.25 15.92
CA LEU A 121 28.29 38.39 15.44
C LEU A 121 28.12 37.92 13.98
N GLU A 122 29.10 38.24 13.12
CA GLU A 122 29.13 37.80 11.71
C GLU A 122 29.11 36.30 11.57
N ASN A 123 29.85 35.57 12.41
CA ASN A 123 29.91 34.12 12.42
C ASN A 123 28.56 33.51 12.87
N ILE A 124 27.90 34.16 13.85
CA ILE A 124 26.56 33.73 14.30
C ILE A 124 25.54 33.91 13.18
N ILE A 125 25.53 35.09 12.51
CA ILE A 125 24.61 35.33 11.39
C ILE A 125 24.86 34.35 10.27
N PHE A 126 26.11 34.04 9.94
CA PHE A 126 26.44 33.04 8.91
C PHE A 126 26.03 31.61 9.31
N SER A 127 26.17 31.27 10.59
CA SER A 127 25.74 29.95 11.08
C SER A 127 24.22 29.78 11.04
N LEU A 128 23.42 30.84 11.13
CA LEU A 128 21.96 30.77 11.00
C LEU A 128 21.52 30.25 9.62
N PHE A 129 22.34 30.41 8.59
CA PHE A 129 22.11 29.84 7.28
C PHE A 129 22.06 28.29 7.31
N SER A 130 22.66 27.65 8.30
CA SER A 130 22.65 26.23 8.45
C SER A 130 21.32 25.67 8.98
N ILE A 131 20.42 26.49 9.54
CA ILE A 131 19.15 26.05 10.14
C ILE A 131 18.27 25.22 9.18
N PRO A 132 18.02 25.64 7.92
CA PRO A 132 17.25 24.84 6.98
C PRO A 132 17.85 23.45 6.74
N PHE A 133 19.17 23.34 6.69
CA PHE A 133 19.88 22.09 6.48
C PHE A 133 19.76 21.14 7.68
N TRP A 134 19.79 21.71 8.90
CA TRP A 134 19.49 20.97 10.13
C TRP A 134 18.06 20.43 10.12
N LEU A 135 17.07 21.25 9.74
CA LEU A 135 15.67 20.82 9.66
C LEU A 135 15.47 19.69 8.66
N ILE A 136 16.11 19.78 7.47
CA ILE A 136 16.07 18.72 6.47
C ILE A 136 16.68 17.42 7.02
N GLY A 137 17.88 17.49 7.61
CA GLY A 137 18.56 16.32 8.17
C GLY A 137 17.75 15.65 9.30
N LEU A 138 17.17 16.45 10.19
CA LEU A 138 16.32 15.95 11.28
C LEU A 138 15.00 15.36 10.74
N ALA A 139 14.40 15.95 9.71
CA ALA A 139 13.21 15.41 9.06
C ALA A 139 13.50 14.07 8.41
N MET A 140 14.65 13.92 7.73
CA MET A 140 15.09 12.65 7.14
C MET A 140 15.35 11.58 8.20
N LEU A 141 16.03 11.95 9.29
CA LEU A 141 16.28 11.05 10.43
C LEU A 141 14.97 10.63 11.09
N GLY A 142 14.07 11.57 11.33
CA GLY A 142 12.74 11.29 11.88
C GLY A 142 11.91 10.40 10.95
N GLY A 143 11.98 10.60 9.64
CA GLY A 143 11.35 9.76 8.63
C GLY A 143 11.91 8.33 8.61
N ALA A 144 13.24 8.17 8.69
CA ALA A 144 13.90 6.88 8.78
C ALA A 144 13.45 6.11 10.04
N ILE A 145 13.58 6.73 11.21
CA ILE A 145 13.18 6.15 12.50
C ILE A 145 11.67 5.84 12.51
N GLY A 146 10.85 6.78 12.00
CA GLY A 146 9.41 6.60 11.89
C GLY A 146 9.04 5.41 11.01
N GLY A 147 9.68 5.26 9.86
CA GLY A 147 9.47 4.11 8.97
C GLY A 147 9.87 2.78 9.62
N MET A 148 10.98 2.77 10.37
CA MET A 148 11.50 1.57 11.02
C MET A 148 10.66 1.10 12.22
N LEU A 149 10.09 2.02 13.00
CA LEU A 149 9.41 1.74 14.26
C LEU A 149 7.89 1.83 14.17
N SER A 150 7.34 2.29 13.04
CA SER A 150 5.90 2.40 12.88
C SER A 150 5.24 1.02 12.77
N ARG A 151 4.20 0.82 13.54
CA ARG A 151 3.30 -0.32 13.45
C ARG A 151 1.90 0.15 13.10
N ARG A 152 1.21 -0.67 12.34
CA ARG A 152 -0.17 -0.40 11.96
C ARG A 152 -1.05 -1.58 12.33
N ILE A 153 -2.20 -1.27 12.87
CA ILE A 153 -3.19 -2.23 13.30
C ILE A 153 -4.51 -1.82 12.68
N VAL A 154 -5.15 -2.74 11.99
CA VAL A 154 -6.52 -2.55 11.49
C VAL A 154 -7.38 -3.62 12.15
N TYR A 155 -8.35 -3.17 12.89
CA TYR A 155 -9.28 -4.01 13.62
C TYR A 155 -10.68 -3.81 13.06
N LEU A 156 -11.33 -4.89 12.68
CA LEU A 156 -12.72 -4.92 12.23
C LEU A 156 -13.51 -5.84 13.16
N ASP A 157 -14.63 -5.36 13.62
CA ASP A 157 -15.63 -6.19 14.28
C ASP A 157 -17.03 -5.96 13.66
N SER A 158 -18.05 -6.52 14.29
CA SER A 158 -19.43 -6.33 13.86
C SER A 158 -19.92 -4.88 13.97
N SER A 159 -19.26 -4.03 14.77
CA SER A 159 -19.70 -2.66 15.09
C SER A 159 -18.78 -1.58 14.53
N TRP A 160 -17.47 -1.82 14.46
CA TRP A 160 -16.47 -0.82 14.17
C TRP A 160 -15.37 -1.30 13.24
N LEU A 161 -14.85 -0.38 12.44
CA LEU A 161 -13.54 -0.46 11.80
C LEU A 161 -12.62 0.51 12.54
N GLU A 162 -11.57 0.01 13.15
CA GLU A 162 -10.58 0.82 13.83
C GLU A 162 -9.21 0.69 13.15
N SER A 163 -8.64 1.80 12.75
CA SER A 163 -7.27 1.88 12.23
C SER A 163 -6.40 2.61 13.24
N ARG A 164 -5.40 1.92 13.78
CA ARG A 164 -4.38 2.47 14.67
C ARG A 164 -3.04 2.51 13.96
N TRP A 165 -2.42 3.68 13.94
CA TRP A 165 -1.03 3.84 13.54
C TRP A 165 -0.24 4.34 14.75
N GLN A 166 0.84 3.64 15.05
CA GLN A 166 1.69 3.99 16.17
C GLN A 166 3.15 4.07 15.72
N CYS A 167 3.79 5.20 16.03
CA CYS A 167 5.21 5.42 15.84
C CYS A 167 5.77 6.05 17.12
N LEU A 168 6.65 5.35 17.82
CA LEU A 168 7.21 5.77 19.11
C LEU A 168 6.12 6.24 20.09
N PHE A 169 6.06 7.55 20.33
CA PHE A 169 5.11 8.18 21.27
C PHE A 169 3.83 8.69 20.58
N ILE A 170 3.81 8.73 19.23
CA ILE A 170 2.71 9.27 18.46
C ILE A 170 1.75 8.12 18.14
N LYS A 171 0.49 8.27 18.55
CA LYS A 171 -0.57 7.32 18.30
C LYS A 171 -1.69 8.02 17.54
N PHE A 172 -1.99 7.57 16.34
CA PHE A 172 -3.18 7.98 15.61
C PHE A 172 -4.20 6.84 15.63
N ARG A 173 -5.39 7.15 16.07
CA ARG A 173 -6.53 6.23 16.10
C ARG A 173 -7.64 6.83 15.26
N LYS A 174 -8.15 6.05 14.32
CA LYS A 174 -9.32 6.39 13.52
C LYS A 174 -10.35 5.29 13.70
N GLN A 175 -11.52 5.66 14.17
CA GLN A 175 -12.64 4.75 14.38
C GLN A 175 -13.77 5.12 13.43
N ILE A 176 -14.36 4.15 12.78
CA ILE A 176 -15.39 4.29 11.73
C ILE A 176 -16.48 3.28 12.06
N SER A 177 -17.74 3.69 11.95
CA SER A 177 -18.84 2.74 12.11
C SER A 177 -18.75 1.64 11.06
N ARG A 178 -19.03 0.39 11.45
CA ARG A 178 -19.07 -0.72 10.51
C ARG A 178 -20.16 -0.56 9.45
N GLU A 179 -21.23 0.18 9.77
CA GLU A 179 -22.31 0.54 8.86
C GLU A 179 -21.82 1.35 7.66
N ASP A 180 -20.83 2.23 7.88
CA ASP A 180 -20.25 3.05 6.82
C ASP A 180 -19.29 2.27 5.91
N VAL A 181 -18.81 1.09 6.34
CA VAL A 181 -17.85 0.29 5.58
C VAL A 181 -18.57 -0.47 4.47
N GLN A 182 -18.15 -0.25 3.23
CA GLN A 182 -18.79 -0.80 2.03
C GLN A 182 -18.11 -2.08 1.56
N MET A 183 -16.83 -2.00 1.21
CA MET A 183 -16.05 -3.11 0.66
C MET A 183 -14.56 -2.87 0.83
N ALA A 184 -13.76 -3.93 0.65
CA ALA A 184 -12.35 -3.80 0.39
C ALA A 184 -12.07 -3.93 -1.11
N ARG A 185 -11.13 -3.14 -1.62
CA ARG A 185 -10.69 -3.17 -3.02
C ARG A 185 -9.18 -3.07 -3.12
N VAL A 186 -8.64 -3.37 -4.28
CA VAL A 186 -7.23 -3.12 -4.60
C VAL A 186 -6.93 -1.62 -4.45
N ALA A 187 -5.84 -1.29 -3.78
CA ALA A 187 -5.45 0.10 -3.58
C ALA A 187 -5.12 0.76 -4.91
N SER A 188 -5.72 1.92 -5.15
CA SER A 188 -5.38 2.74 -6.32
C SER A 188 -3.94 3.24 -6.18
N PRO A 189 -3.16 3.30 -7.27
CA PRO A 189 -1.83 3.89 -7.23
C PRO A 189 -1.93 5.34 -6.73
N PRO A 190 -0.97 5.81 -5.91
CA PRO A 190 -0.99 7.17 -5.41
C PRO A 190 -0.99 8.14 -6.59
N THR A 191 -1.90 9.12 -6.56
CA THR A 191 -2.05 10.16 -7.59
C THR A 191 -0.82 11.08 -7.73
N PHE A 192 0.14 10.99 -6.83
CA PHE A 192 1.41 11.70 -6.91
C PHE A 192 2.32 10.98 -7.91
N ARG A 193 2.17 11.32 -9.18
CA ARG A 193 3.05 10.89 -10.26
C ARG A 193 4.43 11.51 -10.01
N SER A 194 5.36 10.76 -9.47
CA SER A 194 6.78 11.10 -9.56
C SER A 194 7.17 11.00 -11.02
N THR A 195 7.45 12.15 -11.64
CA THR A 195 7.80 12.27 -13.07
C THR A 195 9.21 11.77 -13.40
N THR A 196 9.85 11.02 -12.51
CA THR A 196 11.28 10.75 -12.64
C THR A 196 11.67 9.33 -13.08
N ASN A 197 10.75 8.38 -13.29
CA ASN A 197 11.11 7.09 -13.93
C ASN A 197 9.88 6.41 -14.52
N ASP A 198 9.98 5.96 -15.76
CA ASP A 198 8.94 5.34 -16.60
C ASP A 198 8.42 3.95 -16.13
N HIS A 199 8.79 3.49 -14.95
CA HIS A 199 8.24 2.28 -14.37
C HIS A 199 7.60 2.62 -13.03
N PRO A 200 6.25 2.75 -12.96
CA PRO A 200 5.57 2.84 -11.67
C PRO A 200 5.84 1.54 -10.90
N ASN A 201 6.64 1.62 -9.84
CA ASN A 201 6.73 0.50 -8.90
C ASN A 201 5.31 0.17 -8.44
N PRO A 202 4.80 -1.03 -8.72
CA PRO A 202 3.46 -1.41 -8.30
C PRO A 202 3.39 -1.34 -6.78
N THR A 203 2.65 -0.36 -6.28
CA THR A 203 2.38 -0.28 -4.83
C THR A 203 1.23 -1.21 -4.53
N PHE A 204 1.56 -2.41 -4.05
CA PHE A 204 0.56 -3.37 -3.61
C PHE A 204 -0.11 -2.90 -2.32
N GLY A 205 -1.38 -3.19 -2.18
CA GLY A 205 -2.15 -2.89 -0.99
C GLY A 205 -3.65 -3.00 -1.23
N ILE A 206 -4.41 -2.99 -0.16
CA ILE A 206 -5.86 -2.94 -0.20
C ILE A 206 -6.36 -1.63 0.40
N GLU A 207 -7.52 -1.19 -0.05
CA GLU A 207 -8.26 -0.07 0.50
C GLU A 207 -9.61 -0.56 1.02
N ILE A 208 -9.85 -0.37 2.30
CA ILE A 208 -11.18 -0.57 2.89
C ILE A 208 -11.94 0.73 2.70
N VAL A 209 -12.97 0.68 1.86
CA VAL A 209 -13.78 1.85 1.48
C VAL A 209 -14.90 2.03 2.49
N TYR A 210 -15.07 3.26 2.97
CA TYR A 210 -16.16 3.64 3.85
C TYR A 210 -16.75 5.00 3.42
N GLN A 211 -17.91 5.38 3.94
CA GLN A 211 -18.52 6.69 3.66
C GLN A 211 -17.60 7.80 4.19
N GLY A 212 -16.96 8.52 3.27
CA GLY A 212 -16.05 9.62 3.60
C GLY A 212 -14.56 9.31 3.44
N GLY A 213 -14.19 8.13 2.91
CA GLY A 213 -12.79 7.88 2.55
C GLY A 213 -12.37 6.42 2.47
N THR A 214 -11.09 6.19 2.65
CA THR A 214 -10.50 4.86 2.61
C THR A 214 -9.51 4.64 3.76
N VAL A 215 -9.40 3.40 4.22
CA VAL A 215 -8.32 2.93 5.10
C VAL A 215 -7.42 2.04 4.26
N ARG A 216 -6.18 2.48 4.03
CA ARG A 216 -5.22 1.76 3.20
C ARG A 216 -4.36 0.83 4.04
N VAL A 217 -4.26 -0.43 3.61
CA VAL A 217 -3.38 -1.44 4.18
C VAL A 217 -2.33 -1.80 3.12
N PRO A 218 -1.05 -1.45 3.32
CA PRO A 218 0.01 -1.78 2.38
C PRO A 218 0.34 -3.28 2.41
N CYS A 219 0.64 -3.84 1.25
CA CYS A 219 1.11 -5.22 1.05
C CYS A 219 2.49 -5.20 0.40
N GLU A 220 3.29 -6.27 0.59
CA GLU A 220 4.63 -6.37 0.00
C GLU A 220 4.58 -6.89 -1.45
N ASN A 221 3.60 -7.73 -1.77
CA ASN A 221 3.45 -8.34 -3.09
C ASN A 221 1.97 -8.57 -3.45
N GLN A 222 1.75 -8.99 -4.70
CA GLN A 222 0.40 -9.24 -5.21
C GLN A 222 -0.29 -10.42 -4.51
N ALA A 223 0.44 -11.49 -4.20
CA ALA A 223 -0.15 -12.66 -3.54
C ALA A 223 -0.68 -12.32 -2.14
N GLU A 224 0.04 -11.47 -1.39
CA GLU A 224 -0.40 -10.96 -0.10
C GLU A 224 -1.62 -10.04 -0.23
N GLN A 225 -1.66 -9.21 -1.28
CA GLN A 225 -2.78 -8.34 -1.59
C GLN A 225 -4.05 -9.16 -1.90
N ASP A 226 -3.94 -10.15 -2.79
CA ASP A 226 -5.07 -10.99 -3.21
C ASP A 226 -5.61 -11.80 -2.02
N TRP A 227 -4.72 -12.38 -1.21
CA TRP A 227 -5.10 -13.08 0.02
C TRP A 227 -5.81 -12.17 1.02
N LEU A 228 -5.21 -11.01 1.34
CA LEU A 228 -5.77 -10.09 2.33
C LEU A 228 -7.10 -9.49 1.87
N LEU A 229 -7.23 -9.20 0.57
CA LEU A 229 -8.46 -8.71 -0.04
C LEU A 229 -9.61 -9.71 0.12
N ALA A 230 -9.34 -10.99 -0.16
CA ALA A 230 -10.34 -12.05 -0.02
C ALA A 230 -10.75 -12.24 1.44
N GLU A 231 -9.80 -12.29 2.37
CA GLU A 231 -10.08 -12.44 3.81
C GLU A 231 -10.93 -11.29 4.36
N VAL A 232 -10.62 -10.05 3.97
CA VAL A 232 -11.39 -8.88 4.42
C VAL A 232 -12.80 -8.90 3.82
N ASN A 233 -12.96 -9.14 2.51
CA ASN A 233 -14.27 -9.18 1.89
C ASN A 233 -15.11 -10.35 2.43
N GLN A 234 -14.53 -11.54 2.60
CA GLN A 234 -15.21 -12.66 3.22
C GLN A 234 -15.68 -12.32 4.65
N PHE A 235 -14.88 -11.61 5.43
CA PHE A 235 -15.28 -11.14 6.76
C PHE A 235 -16.44 -10.15 6.67
N LEU A 236 -16.37 -9.19 5.73
CA LEU A 236 -17.41 -8.19 5.53
C LEU A 236 -18.77 -8.81 5.12
N GLU A 237 -18.74 -9.91 4.38
CA GLU A 237 -19.95 -10.65 3.93
C GLU A 237 -20.51 -11.58 5.02
N THR A 238 -19.60 -12.22 5.79
CA THR A 238 -20.00 -13.24 6.78
C THR A 238 -20.48 -12.62 8.10
N VAL A 239 -19.91 -11.48 8.48
CA VAL A 239 -20.21 -10.82 9.76
C VAL A 239 -21.11 -9.61 9.51
N PRO A 240 -22.41 -9.70 9.78
CA PRO A 240 -23.33 -8.58 9.62
C PRO A 240 -23.05 -7.49 10.64
N TYR A 241 -23.41 -6.27 10.29
CA TYR A 241 -23.37 -5.13 11.21
C TYR A 241 -24.27 -5.42 12.43
N ARG A 242 -23.69 -5.23 13.62
CA ARG A 242 -24.43 -5.26 14.90
C ARG A 242 -24.06 -4.02 15.70
N PRO A 243 -25.00 -3.13 16.01
CA PRO A 243 -24.72 -2.00 16.87
C PRO A 243 -24.33 -2.52 18.25
N ASN A 244 -23.07 -2.31 18.63
CA ASN A 244 -22.59 -2.73 19.93
C ASN A 244 -22.11 -1.51 20.73
N TYR A 245 -22.71 -1.29 21.89
CA TYR A 245 -22.45 -0.14 22.74
C TYR A 245 -21.25 -0.33 23.68
N LEU A 246 -20.55 -1.49 23.65
CA LEU A 246 -19.64 -1.88 24.71
C LEU A 246 -18.19 -2.28 24.26
N SER A 247 -17.76 -1.95 23.05
CA SER A 247 -16.47 -2.48 22.54
C SER A 247 -15.22 -1.61 22.78
N GLU A 248 -15.23 -0.68 23.72
CA GLU A 248 -14.06 0.14 24.08
C GLU A 248 -12.96 -0.67 24.79
N GLY A 249 -12.35 -1.61 24.24
CA GLY A 249 -11.27 -2.41 24.86
C GLY A 249 -10.96 -3.69 24.13
N ALA A 250 -11.87 -4.14 23.27
CA ALA A 250 -11.77 -5.41 22.58
C ALA A 250 -10.54 -5.52 21.66
N ALA A 251 -10.10 -4.41 21.07
CA ALA A 251 -8.88 -4.35 20.26
C ALA A 251 -7.61 -4.54 21.13
N ASP A 252 -7.59 -4.01 22.33
CA ASP A 252 -6.45 -4.13 23.25
C ASP A 252 -6.33 -5.54 23.84
N GLU A 253 -7.45 -6.21 24.06
CA GLU A 253 -7.48 -7.61 24.50
C GLU A 253 -6.94 -8.55 23.42
N THR A 254 -7.39 -8.37 22.17
CA THR A 254 -6.92 -9.17 21.02
C THR A 254 -5.43 -8.93 20.73
N LEU A 255 -4.92 -7.73 21.00
CA LEU A 255 -3.50 -7.41 20.88
C LEU A 255 -2.64 -8.08 21.97
N ARG A 256 -3.16 -8.23 23.18
CA ARG A 256 -2.47 -8.97 24.26
C ARG A 256 -2.34 -10.44 23.92
N ASP A 257 -3.39 -11.04 23.33
CA ASP A 257 -3.36 -12.43 22.87
C ASP A 257 -2.26 -12.65 21.82
N LEU A 258 -2.11 -11.73 20.84
CA LEU A 258 -1.03 -11.78 19.85
C LEU A 258 0.38 -11.66 20.44
N SER A 259 0.54 -10.90 21.52
CA SER A 259 1.83 -10.74 22.19
C SER A 259 2.21 -11.93 23.06
N ALA A 260 1.26 -12.79 23.41
CA ALA A 260 1.47 -14.01 24.18
C ALA A 260 1.85 -15.22 23.32
N GLU A 261 1.54 -15.19 22.01
CA GLU A 261 1.84 -16.27 21.06
C GLU A 261 3.16 -16.09 20.30
N GLY A 262 3.91 -15.02 20.51
CA GLY A 262 5.17 -14.67 19.83
C GLY A 262 6.35 -14.66 20.71
#